data_196a1fbf6272824527f8f132b714153c
#
_entry.id   196a1fbf6272824527f8f132b714153c
#
_cell.length_a   1.000
_cell.length_b   1.000
_cell.length_c   1.000
_cell.angle_alpha   90.00
_cell.angle_beta   90.00
_cell.angle_gamma   90.00
#
_symmetry.space_group_name_H-M   'P 1'
#
loop_
_entity.id
_entity.type
_entity.pdbx_description
1 polymer ?
#
loop_
_entity_poly.entity_id
_entity_poly.type
_entity_poly.pdbx_seq_one_letter_code
_entity_poly.pdbx_strand_id
1 'polypeptide(L)'
;MTKATQILQRFITLFLPIFLFPLFGCSSNNATDPAVVKAVAKEAYIFAYPMLENYKTMQAQALSGDSFNSFTHATHLQGPEYRDIVRPNNDTLYSTLWMDLRAEPLVVQIPSVTDRYYSFQMVDMYTHNFAYAGTRTTGTGARTFMVAGPNWKGTTPENVEDLFVSEGNFVLCLGRTAVNSDVAGDLERVLEIQQQYRVQPLSAYLGQTPPAPSSMNVFPPYEKDKAESVEFINLFNFLLGQVVIDPSEKEMIQRFGLIGIGPGYLFDASRLDDSVRNAMEEGIAEALEEIKNSGPLLGTEENAWTLTKRIFGNREQMQGQYLVRAGAAAMGIYGNDLEEAYYPSTQQDMHGAPLDASGGKSYALIFSREDLPRVKENGFWSITMYDLPDQFMVENPINRYSLGDRTN
;
A
#
# COMPACT_ATOMS: atom_id res chain seq x y z
N MET A 1 89.38 0.77 3.86
CA MET A 1 89.14 -0.56 4.44
C MET A 1 87.62 -0.83 4.18
N THR A 2 87.32 -1.48 3.11
CA THR A 2 86.82 -2.88 2.94
C THR A 2 85.48 -3.11 3.65
N LYS A 3 84.42 -3.38 2.96
CA LYS A 3 84.04 -4.65 2.35
C LYS A 3 82.81 -4.49 1.48
N ALA A 4 82.86 -5.07 0.30
CA ALA A 4 81.75 -5.38 -0.57
C ALA A 4 80.79 -6.43 0.07
N THR A 5 79.51 -6.30 -0.13
CA THR A 5 78.60 -7.34 0.17
C THR A 5 77.64 -7.50 -1.03
N GLN A 6 77.68 -8.69 -1.59
CA GLN A 6 76.96 -9.17 -2.75
C GLN A 6 75.43 -9.19 -2.52
N ILE A 7 74.69 -8.66 -3.48
CA ILE A 7 73.24 -8.79 -3.54
C ILE A 7 72.91 -10.13 -4.26
N LEU A 8 72.37 -11.04 -3.49
CA LEU A 8 71.83 -12.33 -4.01
C LEU A 8 70.37 -12.12 -4.40
N GLN A 9 70.10 -12.05 -5.70
CA GLN A 9 68.76 -12.08 -6.23
C GLN A 9 68.19 -13.50 -6.07
N ARG A 10 67.18 -13.67 -5.18
CA ARG A 10 66.37 -14.86 -5.13
C ARG A 10 65.11 -14.60 -5.99
N PHE A 11 65.03 -15.30 -7.10
CA PHE A 11 63.77 -15.47 -7.87
C PHE A 11 62.80 -16.34 -7.04
N ILE A 12 61.70 -15.75 -6.54
CA ILE A 12 60.61 -16.50 -5.99
C ILE A 12 59.63 -16.76 -7.14
N THR A 13 59.60 -17.98 -7.61
CA THR A 13 58.57 -18.48 -8.57
C THR A 13 57.29 -18.67 -7.78
N LEU A 14 56.34 -17.78 -7.97
CA LEU A 14 55.01 -17.90 -7.39
C LEU A 14 54.23 -18.97 -8.22
N PHE A 15 54.08 -20.15 -7.68
CA PHE A 15 53.10 -21.13 -8.17
C PHE A 15 51.73 -20.70 -7.72
N LEU A 16 50.92 -20.19 -8.65
CA LEU A 16 49.48 -19.97 -8.45
C LEU A 16 48.77 -21.32 -8.64
N PRO A 17 48.10 -21.90 -7.62
CA PRO A 17 47.29 -23.06 -7.84
C PRO A 17 46.03 -22.64 -8.61
N ILE A 18 45.92 -23.11 -9.85
CA ILE A 18 44.65 -23.03 -10.60
C ILE A 18 43.68 -23.98 -9.92
N PHE A 19 42.80 -23.41 -9.08
CA PHE A 19 41.62 -24.10 -8.60
C PHE A 19 40.64 -24.25 -9.78
N LEU A 20 40.68 -25.42 -10.42
CA LEU A 20 39.56 -25.86 -11.26
C LEU A 20 38.35 -26.07 -10.32
N PHE A 21 37.48 -25.06 -10.25
CA PHE A 21 36.12 -25.30 -9.76
C PHE A 21 35.44 -26.24 -10.76
N PRO A 22 34.91 -27.37 -10.31
CA PRO A 22 34.04 -28.16 -11.17
C PRO A 22 32.80 -27.29 -11.43
N LEU A 23 32.61 -26.92 -12.70
CA LEU A 23 31.33 -26.45 -13.20
C LEU A 23 30.35 -27.63 -13.00
N PHE A 24 29.69 -27.65 -11.84
CA PHE A 24 28.45 -28.39 -11.71
C PHE A 24 27.47 -27.75 -12.67
N GLY A 25 27.32 -28.31 -13.83
CA GLY A 25 26.25 -28.05 -14.75
C GLY A 25 24.95 -28.41 -14.05
N CYS A 26 24.35 -27.46 -13.37
CA CYS A 26 22.91 -27.53 -13.11
C CYS A 26 22.23 -27.59 -14.48
N SER A 27 21.49 -28.66 -14.69
CA SER A 27 20.73 -28.88 -15.92
C SER A 27 19.82 -27.69 -16.17
N SER A 28 20.14 -26.91 -17.20
CA SER A 28 19.43 -25.70 -17.63
C SER A 28 18.05 -25.97 -18.27
N ASN A 29 17.52 -27.19 -18.16
CA ASN A 29 16.30 -27.59 -18.85
C ASN A 29 15.00 -27.10 -18.17
N ASN A 30 15.02 -26.67 -16.90
CA ASN A 30 13.80 -26.23 -16.21
C ASN A 30 13.51 -24.73 -16.40
N ALA A 31 14.50 -23.91 -16.73
CA ALA A 31 14.32 -22.45 -16.88
C ALA A 31 13.59 -22.05 -18.18
N THR A 32 13.45 -22.96 -19.13
CA THR A 32 12.79 -22.72 -20.42
C THR A 32 11.53 -23.57 -20.65
N ASP A 33 11.12 -24.36 -19.66
CA ASP A 33 9.84 -25.09 -19.74
C ASP A 33 8.67 -24.10 -19.66
N PRO A 34 7.86 -23.96 -20.73
CA PRO A 34 6.75 -23.00 -20.75
C PRO A 34 5.76 -23.18 -19.59
N ALA A 35 5.54 -24.40 -19.10
CA ALA A 35 4.67 -24.66 -17.98
C ALA A 35 5.22 -24.08 -16.66
N VAL A 36 6.53 -24.20 -16.44
CA VAL A 36 7.20 -23.61 -15.28
C VAL A 36 7.20 -22.08 -15.38
N VAL A 37 7.54 -21.54 -16.56
CA VAL A 37 7.53 -20.09 -16.83
C VAL A 37 6.16 -19.49 -16.56
N LYS A 38 5.08 -20.11 -17.07
CA LYS A 38 3.70 -19.69 -16.85
C LYS A 38 3.34 -19.65 -15.36
N ALA A 39 3.65 -20.72 -14.63
CA ALA A 39 3.37 -20.80 -13.19
C ALA A 39 4.13 -19.73 -12.40
N VAL A 40 5.39 -19.48 -12.71
CA VAL A 40 6.21 -18.45 -12.07
C VAL A 40 5.69 -17.05 -12.40
N ALA A 41 5.31 -16.80 -13.67
CA ALA A 41 4.75 -15.52 -14.08
C ALA A 41 3.43 -15.21 -13.37
N LYS A 42 2.54 -16.20 -13.24
CA LYS A 42 1.29 -16.08 -12.49
C LYS A 42 1.54 -15.71 -11.02
N GLU A 43 2.38 -16.46 -10.34
CA GLU A 43 2.70 -16.24 -8.92
C GLU A 43 3.35 -14.86 -8.71
N ALA A 44 4.31 -14.50 -9.57
CA ALA A 44 5.00 -13.23 -9.51
C ALA A 44 4.04 -12.05 -9.75
N TYR A 45 3.09 -12.19 -10.66
CA TYR A 45 2.11 -11.15 -10.93
C TYR A 45 1.14 -10.94 -9.76
N ILE A 46 0.63 -12.03 -9.16
CA ILE A 46 -0.20 -11.96 -7.94
C ILE A 46 0.54 -11.24 -6.82
N PHE A 47 1.82 -11.56 -6.61
CA PHE A 47 2.64 -10.90 -5.60
C PHE A 47 2.86 -9.41 -5.91
N ALA A 48 3.14 -9.07 -7.16
CA ALA A 48 3.45 -7.71 -7.60
C ALA A 48 2.21 -6.80 -7.63
N TYR A 49 1.02 -7.35 -7.89
CA TYR A 49 -0.20 -6.59 -8.17
C TYR A 49 -0.51 -5.48 -7.16
N PRO A 50 -0.48 -5.70 -5.83
CA PRO A 50 -0.70 -4.62 -4.86
C PRO A 50 0.35 -3.51 -4.98
N MET A 51 1.60 -3.84 -5.27
CA MET A 51 2.68 -2.86 -5.42
C MET A 51 2.50 -2.02 -6.69
N LEU A 52 2.02 -2.63 -7.78
CA LEU A 52 1.75 -1.95 -9.04
C LEU A 52 0.59 -0.94 -8.87
N GLU A 53 -0.50 -1.34 -8.22
CA GLU A 53 -1.64 -0.46 -7.93
C GLU A 53 -1.28 0.66 -6.95
N ASN A 54 -0.44 0.37 -5.96
CA ASN A 54 0.09 1.38 -5.04
C ASN A 54 0.97 2.41 -5.77
N TYR A 55 1.84 1.95 -6.67
CA TYR A 55 2.68 2.82 -7.48
C TYR A 55 1.86 3.68 -8.45
N LYS A 56 0.85 3.12 -9.09
CA LYS A 56 -0.11 3.86 -9.93
C LYS A 56 -0.73 5.04 -9.17
N THR A 57 -1.17 4.80 -7.94
CA THR A 57 -1.72 5.85 -7.07
C THR A 57 -0.66 6.88 -6.68
N MET A 58 0.54 6.43 -6.32
CA MET A 58 1.67 7.31 -6.02
C MET A 58 2.02 8.21 -7.21
N GLN A 59 2.05 7.65 -8.43
CA GLN A 59 2.30 8.45 -9.63
C GLN A 59 1.24 9.52 -9.84
N ALA A 60 -0.03 9.17 -9.70
CA ALA A 60 -1.13 10.11 -9.89
C ALA A 60 -1.15 11.22 -8.83
N GLN A 61 -0.89 10.89 -7.56
CA GLN A 61 -1.05 11.80 -6.43
C GLN A 61 0.23 12.56 -6.03
N ALA A 62 1.41 11.97 -6.23
CA ALA A 62 2.67 12.57 -5.79
C ALA A 62 3.60 12.97 -6.93
N LEU A 63 3.84 12.09 -7.91
CA LEU A 63 4.79 12.36 -8.98
C LEU A 63 4.27 13.39 -9.98
N SER A 64 2.99 13.31 -10.35
CA SER A 64 2.39 14.24 -11.32
C SER A 64 2.25 15.66 -10.79
N GLY A 65 2.22 15.86 -9.48
CA GLY A 65 2.06 17.16 -8.81
C GLY A 65 3.28 17.65 -8.06
N ASP A 66 4.41 16.92 -8.08
CA ASP A 66 5.62 17.19 -7.28
C ASP A 66 5.27 17.43 -5.78
N SER A 67 4.41 16.56 -5.22
CA SER A 67 3.83 16.73 -3.90
C SER A 67 4.34 15.75 -2.85
N PHE A 68 5.50 15.13 -3.07
CA PHE A 68 6.16 14.36 -2.00
C PHE A 68 6.47 15.23 -0.79
N ASN A 69 6.39 14.61 0.39
CA ASN A 69 6.76 15.20 1.66
C ASN A 69 5.93 16.46 2.04
N SER A 70 4.74 16.57 1.47
CA SER A 70 3.76 17.63 1.81
C SER A 70 2.36 17.07 1.90
N PHE A 71 1.56 17.61 2.83
CA PHE A 71 0.15 17.22 2.92
C PHE A 71 -0.69 17.82 1.78
N THR A 72 -1.53 16.98 1.20
CA THR A 72 -2.66 17.40 0.37
C THR A 72 -3.95 17.12 1.15
N HIS A 73 -4.76 18.13 1.37
CA HIS A 73 -5.99 18.03 2.15
C HIS A 73 -7.23 18.07 1.27
N ALA A 74 -8.13 17.10 1.45
CA ALA A 74 -9.49 17.23 0.93
C ALA A 74 -10.22 18.35 1.68
N THR A 75 -10.98 19.17 0.95
CA THR A 75 -11.71 20.32 1.49
C THR A 75 -13.21 20.07 1.62
N HIS A 76 -13.69 18.94 1.13
CA HIS A 76 -15.08 18.51 1.19
C HIS A 76 -15.15 16.97 1.31
N LEU A 77 -16.24 16.48 1.85
CA LEU A 77 -16.51 15.04 1.86
C LEU A 77 -16.75 14.53 0.43
N GLN A 78 -16.37 13.29 0.16
CA GLN A 78 -16.62 12.68 -1.13
C GLN A 78 -18.12 12.50 -1.37
N GLY A 79 -18.57 12.79 -2.57
CA GLY A 79 -19.95 12.66 -3.01
C GLY A 79 -20.08 11.80 -4.28
N PRO A 80 -21.23 11.80 -4.92
CA PRO A 80 -21.49 11.00 -6.13
C PRO A 80 -20.65 11.42 -7.34
N GLU A 81 -20.03 12.59 -7.31
CA GLU A 81 -19.11 13.08 -8.35
C GLU A 81 -17.72 12.43 -8.30
N TYR A 82 -17.36 11.86 -7.14
CA TYR A 82 -16.06 11.21 -6.96
C TYR A 82 -16.03 9.82 -7.63
N ARG A 83 -15.07 9.60 -8.53
CA ARG A 83 -14.94 8.38 -9.34
C ARG A 83 -13.54 7.76 -9.33
N ASP A 84 -12.62 8.27 -8.50
CA ASP A 84 -11.23 7.82 -8.52
C ASP A 84 -11.03 6.47 -7.82
N ILE A 85 -11.74 6.25 -6.72
CA ILE A 85 -11.68 5.01 -5.93
C ILE A 85 -13.10 4.57 -5.60
N VAL A 86 -13.41 3.29 -5.81
CA VAL A 86 -14.71 2.69 -5.49
C VAL A 86 -15.01 2.73 -3.99
N ARG A 87 -16.27 2.71 -3.61
CA ARG A 87 -16.75 2.77 -2.23
C ARG A 87 -16.16 3.97 -1.46
N PRO A 88 -16.27 5.20 -1.98
CA PRO A 88 -15.72 6.37 -1.33
C PRO A 88 -16.35 6.60 0.04
N ASN A 89 -15.56 7.09 0.98
CA ASN A 89 -15.98 7.42 2.34
C ASN A 89 -16.59 8.82 2.38
N ASN A 90 -17.76 8.96 3.00
CA ASN A 90 -18.47 10.25 3.20
C ASN A 90 -18.50 10.68 4.68
N ASP A 91 -17.67 10.08 5.55
CA ASP A 91 -17.67 10.34 7.00
C ASP A 91 -16.45 11.10 7.50
N THR A 92 -15.35 11.09 6.72
CA THR A 92 -14.07 11.69 7.12
C THR A 92 -13.48 12.52 6.01
N LEU A 93 -12.82 13.63 6.35
CA LEU A 93 -11.93 14.32 5.43
C LEU A 93 -10.56 13.64 5.37
N TYR A 94 -10.02 13.51 4.17
CA TYR A 94 -8.71 12.93 3.92
C TYR A 94 -7.60 13.98 3.96
N SER A 95 -6.45 13.56 4.49
CA SER A 95 -5.17 14.27 4.42
C SER A 95 -4.13 13.29 3.90
N THR A 96 -3.74 13.45 2.65
CA THR A 96 -2.81 12.54 1.96
C THR A 96 -1.39 13.08 2.06
N LEU A 97 -0.44 12.22 2.42
CA LEU A 97 0.97 12.56 2.46
C LEU A 97 1.78 11.38 1.89
N TRP A 98 2.31 11.55 0.68
CA TRP A 98 3.28 10.63 0.13
C TRP A 98 4.68 11.02 0.62
N MET A 99 5.37 10.07 1.22
CA MET A 99 6.70 10.24 1.81
C MET A 99 7.76 9.63 0.91
N ASP A 100 8.79 10.40 0.57
CA ASP A 100 10.05 9.91 0.01
C ASP A 100 11.11 9.92 1.11
N LEU A 101 11.42 8.74 1.62
CA LEU A 101 12.34 8.53 2.74
C LEU A 101 13.77 8.18 2.30
N ARG A 102 14.07 8.30 1.00
CA ARG A 102 15.39 7.93 0.45
C ARG A 102 16.51 8.82 0.95
N ALA A 103 16.24 10.08 1.21
CA ALA A 103 17.24 11.03 1.69
C ALA A 103 17.35 11.05 3.21
N GLU A 104 16.23 11.14 3.90
CA GLU A 104 16.13 11.20 5.36
C GLU A 104 14.72 10.90 5.86
N PRO A 105 14.52 10.62 7.16
CA PRO A 105 13.21 10.49 7.78
C PRO A 105 12.39 11.78 7.72
N LEU A 106 11.08 11.63 7.86
CA LEU A 106 10.14 12.74 8.01
C LEU A 106 9.54 12.76 9.41
N VAL A 107 9.44 13.95 9.98
CA VAL A 107 8.78 14.21 11.26
C VAL A 107 7.40 14.80 10.98
N VAL A 108 6.38 14.15 11.51
CA VAL A 108 4.98 14.57 11.41
C VAL A 108 4.49 15.05 12.77
N GLN A 109 3.80 16.20 12.78
CA GLN A 109 3.23 16.77 13.98
C GLN A 109 1.73 16.97 13.76
N ILE A 110 0.93 16.46 14.71
CA ILE A 110 -0.53 16.56 14.72
C ILE A 110 -0.97 17.28 16.00
N PRO A 111 -1.97 18.17 15.92
CA PRO A 111 -2.51 18.84 17.10
C PRO A 111 -3.32 17.88 17.98
N SER A 112 -3.74 18.32 19.15
CA SER A 112 -4.73 17.60 19.95
C SER A 112 -6.09 17.58 19.23
N VAL A 113 -6.68 16.38 19.09
CA VAL A 113 -8.01 16.15 18.48
C VAL A 113 -8.83 15.29 19.45
N THR A 114 -9.52 15.93 20.37
CA THR A 114 -10.14 15.25 21.54
C THR A 114 -11.62 14.94 21.37
N ASP A 115 -12.29 15.54 20.39
CA ASP A 115 -13.75 15.53 20.25
C ASP A 115 -14.26 14.65 19.09
N ARG A 116 -13.37 13.98 18.37
CA ARG A 116 -13.70 13.20 17.19
C ARG A 116 -12.69 12.10 16.89
N TYR A 117 -13.10 11.14 16.07
CA TYR A 117 -12.19 10.14 15.49
C TYR A 117 -11.21 10.79 14.51
N TYR A 118 -9.95 10.42 14.62
CA TYR A 118 -8.96 10.64 13.59
C TYR A 118 -7.95 9.50 13.55
N SER A 119 -7.35 9.28 12.39
CA SER A 119 -6.26 8.33 12.21
C SER A 119 -5.31 8.77 11.10
N PHE A 120 -4.05 8.43 11.26
CA PHE A 120 -3.03 8.45 10.22
C PHE A 120 -2.57 7.01 10.00
N GLN A 121 -2.96 6.45 8.87
CA GLN A 121 -2.60 5.10 8.43
C GLN A 121 -1.32 5.20 7.60
N MET A 122 -0.25 4.49 8.01
CA MET A 122 0.99 4.38 7.26
C MET A 122 0.98 3.09 6.45
N VAL A 123 1.07 3.23 5.12
CA VAL A 123 1.03 2.14 4.14
C VAL A 123 2.37 2.10 3.40
N ASP A 124 3.04 0.96 3.41
CA ASP A 124 4.29 0.74 2.66
C ASP A 124 4.03 0.39 1.19
N MET A 125 5.10 0.22 0.40
CA MET A 125 4.97 -0.14 -1.01
C MET A 125 4.41 -1.54 -1.24
N TYR A 126 4.50 -2.44 -0.28
CA TYR A 126 3.83 -3.74 -0.30
C TYR A 126 2.31 -3.65 -0.05
N THR A 127 1.78 -2.47 0.29
CA THR A 127 0.42 -2.23 0.80
C THR A 127 0.15 -2.79 2.20
N HIS A 128 1.19 -3.01 3.01
CA HIS A 128 0.98 -3.30 4.41
C HIS A 128 0.65 -2.03 5.18
N ASN A 129 -0.35 -2.11 6.04
CA ASN A 129 -0.62 -1.09 7.05
C ASN A 129 0.36 -1.29 8.21
N PHE A 130 1.57 -0.76 8.11
CA PHE A 130 2.62 -1.09 9.08
C PHE A 130 2.55 -0.27 10.37
N ALA A 131 1.83 0.87 10.37
CA ALA A 131 1.63 1.67 11.57
C ALA A 131 0.37 2.55 11.47
N TYR A 132 -0.11 2.96 12.64
CA TYR A 132 -1.18 3.94 12.81
C TYR A 132 -0.80 4.94 13.90
N ALA A 133 -1.14 6.22 13.69
CA ALA A 133 -1.20 7.23 14.74
C ALA A 133 -2.62 7.82 14.77
N GLY A 134 -3.24 7.95 15.94
CA GLY A 134 -4.60 8.48 16.05
C GLY A 134 -5.36 7.96 17.25
N THR A 135 -6.65 8.19 17.25
CA THR A 135 -7.57 7.95 18.38
C THR A 135 -7.37 6.58 19.02
N ARG A 136 -7.23 5.53 18.22
CA ARG A 136 -7.10 4.14 18.71
C ARG A 136 -5.70 3.83 19.26
N THR A 137 -4.64 4.33 18.62
CA THR A 137 -3.26 3.85 18.85
C THR A 137 -2.45 4.77 19.73
N THR A 138 -2.49 6.09 19.46
CA THR A 138 -1.68 7.07 20.16
C THR A 138 -2.52 8.06 21.00
N GLY A 139 -3.84 7.89 20.99
CA GLY A 139 -4.76 8.74 21.73
C GLY A 139 -5.09 10.04 21.00
N THR A 140 -5.68 10.99 21.72
CA THR A 140 -6.27 12.23 21.16
C THR A 140 -5.45 13.49 21.48
N GLY A 141 -4.36 13.37 22.24
CA GLY A 141 -3.42 14.48 22.51
C GLY A 141 -2.62 14.88 21.28
N ALA A 142 -1.99 16.05 21.34
CA ALA A 142 -1.00 16.44 20.33
C ALA A 142 0.11 15.38 20.26
N ARG A 143 0.59 15.09 19.05
CA ARG A 143 1.57 14.01 18.84
C ARG A 143 2.62 14.39 17.80
N THR A 144 3.86 14.03 18.08
CA THR A 144 4.97 14.11 17.12
C THR A 144 5.50 12.71 16.87
N PHE A 145 5.43 12.24 15.63
CA PHE A 145 5.99 10.95 15.24
C PHE A 145 6.94 11.09 14.05
N MET A 146 7.83 10.15 13.90
CA MET A 146 8.79 10.10 12.81
C MET A 146 8.61 8.84 12.00
N VAL A 147 8.66 8.97 10.67
CA VAL A 147 8.68 7.85 9.73
C VAL A 147 10.04 7.79 9.07
N ALA A 148 10.68 6.63 9.17
CA ALA A 148 12.01 6.38 8.63
C ALA A 148 11.98 5.27 7.58
N GLY A 149 12.83 5.38 6.57
CA GLY A 149 13.08 4.32 5.60
C GLY A 149 13.91 3.16 6.19
N PRO A 150 14.00 2.02 5.49
CA PRO A 150 14.56 0.78 6.04
C PRO A 150 16.05 0.87 6.38
N ASN A 151 16.76 1.77 5.75
CA ASN A 151 18.21 1.90 5.91
C ASN A 151 18.62 2.96 6.93
N TRP A 152 17.68 3.67 7.53
CA TRP A 152 17.99 4.67 8.54
C TRP A 152 18.55 4.04 9.81
N LYS A 153 19.64 4.62 10.35
CA LYS A 153 20.39 4.14 11.54
C LYS A 153 20.65 5.24 12.56
N GLY A 154 19.98 6.38 12.41
CA GLY A 154 20.15 7.51 13.32
C GLY A 154 19.47 7.30 14.68
N THR A 155 19.47 8.34 15.48
CA THR A 155 18.81 8.36 16.80
C THR A 155 17.54 9.18 16.72
N THR A 156 16.45 8.65 17.28
CA THR A 156 15.17 9.36 17.40
C THR A 156 15.35 10.58 18.33
N PRO A 157 14.96 11.79 17.91
CA PRO A 157 15.00 12.97 18.77
C PRO A 157 14.12 12.80 20.03
N GLU A 158 14.52 13.42 21.16
CA GLU A 158 13.81 13.31 22.45
C GLU A 158 12.33 13.75 22.40
N ASN A 159 12.03 14.74 21.55
CA ASN A 159 10.67 15.28 21.41
C ASN A 159 9.83 14.55 20.33
N VAL A 160 10.29 13.41 19.85
CA VAL A 160 9.55 12.51 18.94
C VAL A 160 9.07 11.32 19.77
N GLU A 161 7.77 11.20 19.93
CA GLU A 161 7.17 10.19 20.81
C GLU A 161 7.13 8.78 20.16
N ASP A 162 6.99 8.71 18.83
CA ASP A 162 6.94 7.45 18.10
C ASP A 162 7.88 7.46 16.91
N LEU A 163 8.54 6.32 16.68
CA LEU A 163 9.29 6.02 15.46
C LEU A 163 8.63 4.86 14.74
N PHE A 164 8.23 5.10 13.50
CA PHE A 164 7.74 4.07 12.59
C PHE A 164 8.78 3.83 11.49
N VAL A 165 9.24 2.58 11.34
CA VAL A 165 10.22 2.21 10.32
C VAL A 165 9.52 1.41 9.23
N SER A 166 9.58 1.94 8.00
CA SER A 166 9.02 1.29 6.81
C SER A 166 9.99 0.26 6.24
N GLU A 167 9.46 -0.80 5.63
CA GLU A 167 10.24 -1.75 4.83
C GLU A 167 10.62 -1.20 3.44
N GLY A 168 10.11 -0.04 3.07
CA GLY A 168 10.36 0.62 1.79
C GLY A 168 10.69 2.09 1.93
N ASN A 169 11.21 2.64 0.83
CA ASN A 169 11.59 4.05 0.76
C ASN A 169 10.40 4.99 0.53
N PHE A 170 9.27 4.48 0.07
CA PHE A 170 8.07 5.27 -0.20
C PHE A 170 6.94 4.80 0.71
N VAL A 171 6.23 5.74 1.30
CA VAL A 171 5.14 5.50 2.24
C VAL A 171 3.98 6.43 1.92
N LEU A 172 2.78 5.88 1.89
CA LEU A 172 1.56 6.67 1.97
C LEU A 172 1.18 6.81 3.45
N CYS A 173 1.07 8.05 3.93
CA CYS A 173 0.42 8.37 5.19
C CYS A 173 -0.94 8.98 4.90
N LEU A 174 -2.00 8.23 5.18
CA LEU A 174 -3.37 8.62 4.88
C LEU A 174 -4.10 9.01 6.15
N GLY A 175 -4.27 10.32 6.34
CA GLY A 175 -5.01 10.90 7.43
C GLY A 175 -6.53 10.87 7.17
N ARG A 176 -7.31 10.52 8.19
CA ARG A 176 -8.77 10.58 8.19
C ARG A 176 -9.22 11.33 9.43
N THR A 177 -10.03 12.38 9.27
CA THR A 177 -10.58 13.16 10.39
C THR A 177 -12.10 13.20 10.23
N ALA A 178 -12.83 12.71 11.23
CA ALA A 178 -14.28 12.59 11.17
C ALA A 178 -14.96 13.94 11.08
N VAL A 179 -15.99 14.01 10.23
CA VAL A 179 -16.88 15.16 10.08
C VAL A 179 -18.29 14.72 10.47
N ASN A 180 -18.99 15.54 11.23
CA ASN A 180 -20.41 15.37 11.45
C ASN A 180 -21.20 16.38 10.59
N SER A 181 -21.71 15.92 9.46
CA SER A 181 -22.44 16.76 8.49
C SER A 181 -23.74 17.35 9.03
N ASP A 182 -24.29 16.79 10.12
CA ASP A 182 -25.50 17.29 10.77
C ASP A 182 -25.23 18.40 11.79
N VAL A 183 -23.95 18.74 12.03
CA VAL A 183 -23.52 19.83 12.90
C VAL A 183 -23.02 21.01 12.08
N ALA A 184 -23.73 22.13 12.16
CA ALA A 184 -23.32 23.36 11.46
C ALA A 184 -21.91 23.80 11.88
N GLY A 185 -21.05 24.10 10.92
CA GLY A 185 -19.67 24.56 11.15
C GLY A 185 -18.68 23.43 11.51
N ASP A 186 -19.08 22.16 11.46
CA ASP A 186 -18.18 21.07 11.82
C ASP A 186 -17.13 20.79 10.73
N LEU A 187 -17.51 20.94 9.47
CA LEU A 187 -16.57 20.86 8.35
C LEU A 187 -15.45 21.92 8.50
N GLU A 188 -15.81 23.15 8.80
CA GLU A 188 -14.88 24.26 9.00
C GLU A 188 -13.89 23.95 10.14
N ARG A 189 -14.36 23.37 11.24
CA ARG A 189 -13.50 22.94 12.34
C ARG A 189 -12.50 21.87 11.90
N VAL A 190 -12.93 20.91 11.07
CA VAL A 190 -12.01 19.88 10.55
C VAL A 190 -10.98 20.49 9.61
N LEU A 191 -11.36 21.45 8.77
CA LEU A 191 -10.42 22.19 7.93
C LEU A 191 -9.38 22.95 8.78
N GLU A 192 -9.80 23.58 9.90
CA GLU A 192 -8.87 24.22 10.84
C GLU A 192 -7.91 23.23 11.52
N ILE A 193 -8.36 22.00 11.82
CA ILE A 193 -7.51 20.93 12.34
C ILE A 193 -6.49 20.52 11.29
N GLN A 194 -6.92 20.27 10.04
CA GLN A 194 -6.03 19.88 8.95
C GLN A 194 -4.93 20.91 8.67
N GLN A 195 -5.26 22.21 8.79
CA GLN A 195 -4.28 23.30 8.63
C GLN A 195 -3.16 23.28 9.69
N GLN A 196 -3.33 22.54 10.78
CA GLN A 196 -2.32 22.39 11.83
C GLN A 196 -1.43 21.17 11.65
N TYR A 197 -1.77 20.26 10.74
CA TYR A 197 -0.89 19.13 10.42
C TYR A 197 0.40 19.64 9.79
N ARG A 198 1.54 19.16 10.28
CA ARG A 198 2.86 19.56 9.80
C ARG A 198 3.67 18.32 9.43
N VAL A 199 4.45 18.45 8.38
CA VAL A 199 5.48 17.48 8.02
C VAL A 199 6.74 18.24 7.65
N GLN A 200 7.89 17.73 8.06
CA GLN A 200 9.19 18.30 7.70
C GLN A 200 10.26 17.22 7.73
N PRO A 201 11.32 17.36 6.91
CA PRO A 201 12.51 16.51 6.99
C PRO A 201 13.16 16.56 8.37
N LEU A 202 13.78 15.47 8.80
CA LEU A 202 14.44 15.37 10.09
C LEU A 202 15.51 16.46 10.28
N SER A 203 16.29 16.73 9.22
CA SER A 203 17.30 17.80 9.25
C SER A 203 16.69 19.18 9.56
N ALA A 204 15.55 19.51 8.94
CA ALA A 204 14.84 20.75 9.19
C ALA A 204 14.27 20.80 10.61
N TYR A 205 13.73 19.69 11.12
CA TYR A 205 13.25 19.56 12.49
C TYR A 205 14.35 19.81 13.52
N LEU A 206 15.57 19.37 13.23
CA LEU A 206 16.75 19.54 14.09
C LEU A 206 17.53 20.84 13.84
N GLY A 207 17.14 21.65 12.84
CA GLY A 207 17.92 22.85 12.44
C GLY A 207 19.29 22.50 11.87
N GLN A 208 19.42 21.36 11.20
CA GLN A 208 20.65 20.85 10.60
C GLN A 208 20.67 21.07 9.08
N THR A 209 21.84 20.94 8.48
CA THR A 209 22.00 20.96 7.03
C THR A 209 21.36 19.71 6.43
N PRO A 210 20.46 19.85 5.44
CA PRO A 210 19.83 18.70 4.81
C PRO A 210 20.85 17.86 4.03
N PRO A 211 20.64 16.54 3.94
CA PRO A 211 21.39 15.70 3.02
C PRO A 211 21.13 16.08 1.57
N ALA A 212 21.94 15.55 0.64
CA ALA A 212 21.67 15.72 -0.78
C ALA A 212 20.29 15.14 -1.15
N PRO A 213 19.46 15.85 -1.92
CA PRO A 213 18.15 15.36 -2.31
C PRO A 213 18.27 14.13 -3.22
N SER A 214 17.35 13.21 -3.09
CA SER A 214 17.24 12.05 -3.97
C SER A 214 16.81 12.47 -5.38
N SER A 215 17.34 11.78 -6.40
CA SER A 215 16.96 12.06 -7.79
C SER A 215 15.49 11.70 -8.03
N MET A 216 14.74 12.60 -8.66
CA MET A 216 13.36 12.37 -9.11
C MET A 216 13.27 11.75 -10.50
N ASN A 217 14.37 11.73 -11.28
CA ASN A 217 14.39 11.18 -12.65
C ASN A 217 14.46 9.64 -12.71
N VAL A 218 14.30 8.97 -11.58
CA VAL A 218 14.43 7.50 -11.49
C VAL A 218 13.10 6.77 -11.64
N PHE A 219 11.97 7.47 -11.54
CA PHE A 219 10.65 6.87 -11.55
C PHE A 219 10.19 6.47 -12.95
N PRO A 220 9.95 5.18 -13.24
CA PRO A 220 9.37 4.77 -14.50
C PRO A 220 7.92 5.24 -14.61
N PRO A 221 7.41 5.58 -15.81
CA PRO A 221 6.01 5.91 -15.98
C PRO A 221 5.14 4.66 -15.76
N TYR A 222 4.00 4.81 -15.09
CA TYR A 222 2.97 3.77 -15.06
C TYR A 222 2.15 3.83 -16.35
N GLU A 223 2.14 2.74 -17.08
CA GLU A 223 1.32 2.54 -18.28
C GLU A 223 0.51 1.25 -18.09
N LYS A 224 -0.81 1.37 -18.11
CA LYS A 224 -1.69 0.23 -17.80
C LYS A 224 -1.41 -0.99 -18.67
N ASP A 225 -1.29 -0.80 -19.98
CA ASP A 225 -1.07 -1.90 -20.92
C ASP A 225 0.26 -2.64 -20.65
N LYS A 226 1.28 -1.92 -20.19
CA LYS A 226 2.55 -2.50 -19.78
C LYS A 226 2.45 -3.19 -18.42
N ALA A 227 1.73 -2.59 -17.48
CA ALA A 227 1.51 -3.17 -16.16
C ALA A 227 0.68 -4.47 -16.21
N GLU A 228 -0.12 -4.68 -17.26
CA GLU A 228 -0.93 -5.89 -17.48
C GLU A 228 -0.28 -6.86 -18.52
N SER A 229 0.99 -6.67 -18.87
CA SER A 229 1.77 -7.52 -19.79
C SER A 229 3.09 -7.96 -19.16
N VAL A 230 3.94 -8.71 -19.88
CA VAL A 230 5.29 -9.10 -19.41
C VAL A 230 6.15 -7.89 -19.03
N GLU A 231 5.85 -6.72 -19.54
CA GLU A 231 6.59 -5.49 -19.22
C GLU A 231 6.36 -5.00 -17.78
N PHE A 232 5.37 -5.55 -17.04
CA PHE A 232 5.20 -5.26 -15.61
C PHE A 232 6.49 -5.50 -14.82
N ILE A 233 7.33 -6.42 -15.29
CA ILE A 233 8.60 -6.80 -14.68
C ILE A 233 9.53 -5.59 -14.52
N ASN A 234 9.55 -4.65 -15.47
CA ASN A 234 10.38 -3.46 -15.36
C ASN A 234 9.97 -2.58 -14.18
N LEU A 235 8.67 -2.34 -14.01
CA LEU A 235 8.16 -1.58 -12.87
C LEU A 235 8.36 -2.35 -11.57
N PHE A 236 8.07 -3.64 -11.56
CA PHE A 236 8.24 -4.46 -10.36
C PHE A 236 9.70 -4.56 -9.93
N ASN A 237 10.66 -4.70 -10.85
CA ASN A 237 12.10 -4.68 -10.56
C ASN A 237 12.55 -3.33 -9.95
N PHE A 238 12.01 -2.22 -10.45
CA PHE A 238 12.24 -0.91 -9.85
C PHE A 238 11.71 -0.89 -8.41
N LEU A 239 10.48 -1.34 -8.17
CA LEU A 239 9.86 -1.36 -6.85
C LEU A 239 10.60 -2.27 -5.87
N LEU A 240 11.04 -3.45 -6.31
CA LEU A 240 11.87 -4.34 -5.50
C LEU A 240 13.21 -3.70 -5.09
N GLY A 241 13.74 -2.78 -5.91
CA GLY A 241 14.92 -1.98 -5.57
C GLY A 241 14.66 -0.90 -4.51
N GLN A 242 13.40 -0.61 -4.21
CA GLN A 242 13.00 0.43 -3.23
C GLN A 242 12.54 -0.14 -1.89
N VAL A 243 12.49 -1.45 -1.74
CA VAL A 243 12.01 -2.13 -0.53
C VAL A 243 13.04 -3.13 0.00
N VAL A 244 12.92 -3.50 1.26
CA VAL A 244 13.63 -4.65 1.83
C VAL A 244 12.80 -5.90 1.56
N ILE A 245 13.43 -6.93 0.99
CA ILE A 245 12.79 -8.23 0.81
C ILE A 245 12.85 -8.99 2.14
N ASP A 246 11.68 -9.34 2.66
CA ASP A 246 11.59 -10.12 3.89
C ASP A 246 12.29 -11.47 3.73
N PRO A 247 12.99 -11.96 4.77
CA PRO A 247 13.65 -13.27 4.73
C PRO A 247 12.74 -14.42 4.31
N SER A 248 11.46 -14.40 4.66
CA SER A 248 10.49 -15.44 4.29
C SER A 248 10.12 -15.44 2.80
N GLU A 249 10.34 -14.32 2.10
CA GLU A 249 10.00 -14.14 0.68
C GLU A 249 11.22 -14.32 -0.24
N LYS A 250 12.44 -14.43 0.32
CA LYS A 250 13.69 -14.48 -0.48
C LYS A 250 13.73 -15.61 -1.49
N GLU A 251 13.34 -16.82 -1.10
CA GLU A 251 13.35 -17.98 -2.00
C GLU A 251 12.35 -17.81 -3.14
N MET A 252 11.18 -17.26 -2.85
CA MET A 252 10.16 -16.95 -3.84
C MET A 252 10.66 -15.89 -4.84
N ILE A 253 11.22 -14.78 -4.36
CA ILE A 253 11.79 -13.74 -5.25
C ILE A 253 12.97 -14.27 -6.06
N GLN A 254 13.82 -15.13 -5.49
CA GLN A 254 14.89 -15.80 -6.24
C GLN A 254 14.33 -16.68 -7.35
N ARG A 255 13.23 -17.41 -7.12
CA ARG A 255 12.55 -18.21 -8.14
C ARG A 255 11.98 -17.32 -9.26
N PHE A 256 11.44 -16.14 -8.93
CA PHE A 256 11.00 -15.17 -9.93
C PHE A 256 12.13 -14.68 -10.84
N GLY A 257 13.39 -14.84 -10.43
CA GLY A 257 14.58 -14.61 -11.27
C GLY A 257 14.59 -15.42 -12.57
N LEU A 258 13.86 -16.56 -12.62
CA LEU A 258 13.70 -17.39 -13.84
C LEU A 258 13.06 -16.60 -15.01
N ILE A 259 12.26 -15.60 -14.70
CA ILE A 259 11.56 -14.75 -15.69
C ILE A 259 12.10 -13.31 -15.70
N GLY A 260 13.29 -13.06 -15.13
CA GLY A 260 13.95 -11.76 -15.17
C GLY A 260 13.56 -10.80 -14.05
N ILE A 261 12.94 -11.30 -12.97
CA ILE A 261 12.56 -10.46 -11.81
C ILE A 261 13.70 -10.47 -10.80
N GLY A 262 14.06 -9.26 -10.32
CA GLY A 262 15.03 -9.03 -9.26
C GLY A 262 15.22 -7.55 -8.96
N PRO A 263 15.67 -7.19 -7.73
CA PRO A 263 15.82 -5.80 -7.32
C PRO A 263 16.69 -4.99 -8.28
N GLY A 264 16.08 -4.01 -8.97
CA GLY A 264 16.78 -3.12 -9.90
C GLY A 264 17.28 -3.79 -11.20
N TYR A 265 16.85 -5.01 -11.52
CA TYR A 265 17.20 -5.66 -12.79
C TYR A 265 16.56 -4.92 -13.95
N LEU A 266 17.29 -4.89 -15.07
CA LEU A 266 16.76 -4.44 -16.36
C LEU A 266 16.18 -5.63 -17.10
N PHE A 267 14.92 -5.54 -17.46
CA PHE A 267 14.21 -6.55 -18.23
C PHE A 267 13.95 -6.02 -19.65
N ASP A 268 14.26 -6.84 -20.65
CA ASP A 268 14.04 -6.55 -22.05
C ASP A 268 13.14 -7.62 -22.67
N ALA A 269 11.86 -7.32 -22.77
CA ALA A 269 10.86 -8.22 -23.31
C ALA A 269 11.16 -8.63 -24.77
N SER A 270 11.90 -7.81 -25.55
CA SER A 270 12.24 -8.13 -26.94
C SER A 270 13.20 -9.32 -27.10
N ARG A 271 13.86 -9.70 -26.01
CA ARG A 271 14.81 -10.84 -25.98
C ARG A 271 14.15 -12.18 -25.63
N LEU A 272 12.87 -12.17 -25.32
CA LEU A 272 12.15 -13.40 -25.03
C LEU A 272 11.86 -14.18 -26.31
N ASP A 273 12.06 -15.50 -26.27
CA ASP A 273 11.50 -16.38 -27.28
C ASP A 273 9.97 -16.34 -27.23
N ASP A 274 9.32 -16.47 -28.39
CA ASP A 274 7.84 -16.38 -28.49
C ASP A 274 7.13 -17.38 -27.57
N SER A 275 7.65 -18.60 -27.42
CA SER A 275 7.07 -19.61 -26.53
C SER A 275 7.13 -19.20 -25.05
N VAL A 276 8.24 -18.60 -24.63
CA VAL A 276 8.44 -18.09 -23.26
C VAL A 276 7.54 -16.89 -23.03
N ARG A 277 7.51 -15.92 -23.97
CA ARG A 277 6.65 -14.75 -23.90
C ARG A 277 5.19 -15.17 -23.77
N ASN A 278 4.69 -16.04 -24.64
CA ASN A 278 3.31 -16.50 -24.62
C ASN A 278 2.97 -17.19 -23.29
N ALA A 279 3.87 -18.02 -22.76
CA ALA A 279 3.67 -18.66 -21.47
C ALA A 279 3.57 -17.65 -20.31
N MET A 280 4.38 -16.59 -20.34
CA MET A 280 4.32 -15.52 -19.35
C MET A 280 3.00 -14.75 -19.44
N GLU A 281 2.59 -14.33 -20.65
CA GLU A 281 1.32 -13.61 -20.88
C GLU A 281 0.12 -14.46 -20.45
N GLU A 282 0.11 -15.77 -20.72
CA GLU A 282 -0.92 -16.68 -20.21
C GLU A 282 -0.93 -16.73 -18.68
N GLY A 283 0.24 -16.76 -18.04
CA GLY A 283 0.35 -16.74 -16.57
C GLY A 283 -0.20 -15.45 -15.96
N ILE A 284 0.11 -14.31 -16.58
CA ILE A 284 -0.41 -12.99 -16.16
C ILE A 284 -1.93 -12.92 -16.32
N ALA A 285 -2.45 -13.39 -17.46
CA ALA A 285 -3.89 -13.42 -17.70
C ALA A 285 -4.65 -14.28 -16.67
N GLU A 286 -4.09 -15.46 -16.33
CA GLU A 286 -4.64 -16.31 -15.27
C GLU A 286 -4.57 -15.63 -13.88
N ALA A 287 -3.49 -14.88 -13.58
CA ALA A 287 -3.36 -14.14 -12.35
C ALA A 287 -4.43 -13.05 -12.23
N LEU A 288 -4.65 -12.27 -13.30
CA LEU A 288 -5.68 -11.24 -13.35
C LEU A 288 -7.08 -11.80 -13.15
N GLU A 289 -7.37 -12.94 -13.78
CA GLU A 289 -8.67 -13.62 -13.60
C GLU A 289 -8.84 -14.14 -12.16
N GLU A 290 -7.79 -14.70 -11.55
CA GLU A 290 -7.82 -15.17 -10.17
C GLU A 290 -7.98 -14.03 -9.17
N ILE A 291 -7.30 -12.90 -9.39
CA ILE A 291 -7.46 -11.68 -8.59
C ILE A 291 -8.89 -11.16 -8.68
N LYS A 292 -9.44 -11.07 -9.89
CA LYS A 292 -10.82 -10.63 -10.12
C LYS A 292 -11.84 -11.51 -9.41
N ASN A 293 -11.60 -12.81 -9.36
CA ASN A 293 -12.48 -13.80 -8.75
C ASN A 293 -12.18 -14.09 -7.27
N SER A 294 -11.30 -13.32 -6.64
CA SER A 294 -10.86 -13.52 -5.24
C SER A 294 -11.93 -13.16 -4.18
N GLY A 295 -13.04 -12.55 -4.57
CA GLY A 295 -14.10 -12.11 -3.66
C GLY A 295 -14.45 -13.08 -2.53
N PRO A 296 -14.66 -14.41 -2.79
CA PRO A 296 -14.96 -15.39 -1.75
C PRO A 296 -13.87 -15.56 -0.68
N LEU A 297 -12.63 -15.16 -0.95
CA LEU A 297 -11.53 -15.18 0.01
C LEU A 297 -11.58 -14.00 0.98
N LEU A 298 -12.23 -12.90 0.58
CA LEU A 298 -12.17 -11.62 1.27
C LEU A 298 -13.22 -11.48 2.38
N GLY A 299 -14.22 -12.35 2.41
CA GLY A 299 -15.30 -12.33 3.40
C GLY A 299 -15.91 -13.70 3.68
N THR A 300 -16.83 -13.72 4.62
CA THR A 300 -17.73 -14.84 4.89
C THR A 300 -19.16 -14.35 4.82
N GLU A 301 -20.04 -15.17 4.28
CA GLU A 301 -21.47 -14.86 4.19
C GLU A 301 -22.19 -15.27 5.48
N GLU A 302 -22.94 -14.35 6.07
CA GLU A 302 -23.79 -14.61 7.22
C GLU A 302 -25.06 -13.73 7.12
N ASN A 303 -26.24 -14.34 7.15
CA ASN A 303 -27.52 -13.63 7.08
C ASN A 303 -27.64 -12.67 5.88
N ALA A 304 -27.15 -13.07 4.72
CA ALA A 304 -27.06 -12.26 3.49
C ALA A 304 -26.08 -11.04 3.57
N TRP A 305 -25.26 -11.00 4.61
CA TRP A 305 -24.17 -10.04 4.73
C TRP A 305 -22.82 -10.71 4.47
N THR A 306 -21.97 -10.02 3.75
CA THR A 306 -20.55 -10.37 3.65
C THR A 306 -19.81 -9.70 4.81
N LEU A 307 -19.30 -10.52 5.70
CA LEU A 307 -18.46 -10.10 6.83
C LEU A 307 -17.01 -10.12 6.37
N THR A 308 -16.40 -8.95 6.26
CA THR A 308 -15.02 -8.82 5.79
C THR A 308 -14.05 -9.53 6.73
N LYS A 309 -13.22 -10.44 6.18
CA LYS A 309 -12.08 -11.04 6.89
C LYS A 309 -10.93 -10.03 7.04
N ARG A 310 -9.82 -10.46 7.63
CA ARG A 310 -8.58 -9.70 7.60
C ARG A 310 -8.01 -9.72 6.17
N ILE A 311 -8.22 -8.63 5.44
CA ILE A 311 -7.73 -8.45 4.07
C ILE A 311 -6.70 -7.30 3.98
N PHE A 312 -6.61 -6.52 5.04
CA PHE A 312 -5.59 -5.49 5.28
C PHE A 312 -4.91 -5.77 6.62
N GLY A 313 -3.66 -5.37 6.73
CA GLY A 313 -2.88 -5.57 7.94
C GLY A 313 -1.39 -5.30 7.72
N ASN A 314 -0.63 -5.46 8.79
CA ASN A 314 0.83 -5.41 8.71
C ASN A 314 1.41 -6.70 8.09
N ARG A 315 2.72 -6.73 7.90
CA ARG A 315 3.41 -7.88 7.29
C ARG A 315 3.11 -9.20 8.00
N GLU A 316 3.18 -9.24 9.33
CA GLU A 316 2.95 -10.47 10.11
C GLU A 316 1.53 -10.99 9.89
N GLN A 317 0.54 -10.11 9.90
CA GLN A 317 -0.87 -10.45 9.71
C GLN A 317 -1.18 -10.93 8.28
N MET A 318 -0.44 -10.43 7.29
CA MET A 318 -0.69 -10.69 5.86
C MET A 318 0.34 -11.65 5.24
N GLN A 319 1.22 -12.26 6.04
CA GLN A 319 2.26 -13.17 5.55
C GLN A 319 1.66 -14.35 4.77
N GLY A 320 2.16 -14.57 3.56
CA GLY A 320 1.71 -15.66 2.67
C GLY A 320 0.33 -15.44 2.03
N GLN A 321 -0.38 -14.36 2.34
CA GLN A 321 -1.73 -14.11 1.84
C GLN A 321 -1.71 -13.26 0.55
N TYR A 322 -0.87 -13.61 -0.41
CA TYR A 322 -0.60 -12.79 -1.60
C TYR A 322 -1.86 -12.55 -2.46
N LEU A 323 -2.67 -13.58 -2.70
CA LEU A 323 -3.91 -13.45 -3.47
C LEU A 323 -4.97 -12.62 -2.74
N VAL A 324 -5.07 -12.75 -1.41
CA VAL A 324 -5.96 -11.92 -0.58
C VAL A 324 -5.55 -10.45 -0.68
N ARG A 325 -4.25 -10.15 -0.59
CA ARG A 325 -3.72 -8.79 -0.74
C ARG A 325 -3.97 -8.22 -2.14
N ALA A 326 -3.77 -9.05 -3.18
CA ALA A 326 -4.05 -8.65 -4.56
C ALA A 326 -5.55 -8.37 -4.77
N GLY A 327 -6.42 -9.23 -4.27
CA GLY A 327 -7.86 -9.04 -4.30
C GLY A 327 -8.32 -7.81 -3.51
N ALA A 328 -7.74 -7.58 -2.34
CA ALA A 328 -8.00 -6.38 -1.55
C ALA A 328 -7.58 -5.10 -2.28
N ALA A 329 -6.42 -5.10 -2.94
CA ALA A 329 -5.96 -3.98 -3.75
C ALA A 329 -6.89 -3.72 -4.96
N ALA A 330 -7.39 -4.78 -5.60
CA ALA A 330 -8.32 -4.66 -6.72
C ALA A 330 -9.71 -4.15 -6.29
N MET A 331 -10.17 -4.53 -5.09
CA MET A 331 -11.49 -4.18 -4.58
C MET A 331 -11.53 -2.76 -3.96
N GLY A 332 -10.42 -2.31 -3.39
CA GLY A 332 -10.34 -1.00 -2.71
C GLY A 332 -9.07 -0.89 -1.88
N ILE A 333 -7.97 -0.53 -2.52
CA ILE A 333 -6.67 -0.31 -1.90
C ILE A 333 -6.79 0.70 -0.72
N TYR A 334 -5.96 0.56 0.30
CA TYR A 334 -5.88 1.41 1.51
C TYR A 334 -7.04 1.26 2.52
N GLY A 335 -7.74 0.12 2.51
CA GLY A 335 -8.65 -0.20 3.60
C GLY A 335 -7.92 -0.29 4.94
N ASN A 336 -8.66 -0.06 6.01
CA ASN A 336 -8.11 -0.15 7.37
C ASN A 336 -8.04 -1.60 7.86
N ASP A 337 -7.17 -1.84 8.84
CA ASP A 337 -7.14 -3.09 9.60
C ASP A 337 -8.45 -3.30 10.35
N LEU A 338 -8.80 -4.56 10.64
CA LEU A 338 -10.01 -4.91 11.40
C LEU A 338 -10.07 -4.24 12.78
N GLU A 339 -8.92 -3.95 13.38
CA GLU A 339 -8.81 -3.25 14.66
C GLU A 339 -9.17 -1.77 14.56
N GLU A 340 -9.04 -1.18 13.36
CA GLU A 340 -9.34 0.21 13.08
C GLU A 340 -10.76 0.40 12.56
N ALA A 341 -11.18 -0.41 11.57
CA ALA A 341 -12.51 -0.35 10.99
C ALA A 341 -12.97 -1.71 10.49
N TYR A 342 -14.26 -1.97 10.62
CA TYR A 342 -14.92 -3.20 10.16
C TYR A 342 -15.94 -2.86 9.09
N TYR A 343 -15.94 -3.59 7.96
CA TYR A 343 -16.70 -3.28 6.76
C TYR A 343 -17.66 -4.40 6.36
N PRO A 344 -18.75 -4.64 7.10
CA PRO A 344 -19.81 -5.55 6.63
C PRO A 344 -20.54 -4.94 5.43
N SER A 345 -20.89 -5.75 4.45
CA SER A 345 -21.63 -5.29 3.26
C SER A 345 -22.68 -6.30 2.83
N THR A 346 -23.73 -5.83 2.17
CA THR A 346 -24.73 -6.70 1.56
C THR A 346 -25.17 -6.17 0.21
N GLN A 347 -25.51 -7.10 -0.69
CA GLN A 347 -26.14 -6.83 -1.99
C GLN A 347 -27.49 -7.53 -2.11
N GLN A 348 -27.99 -8.12 -1.03
CA GLN A 348 -29.17 -8.95 -0.98
C GLN A 348 -30.07 -8.56 0.18
N ASP A 349 -31.36 -8.83 0.03
CA ASP A 349 -32.31 -8.75 1.13
C ASP A 349 -32.24 -10.00 2.04
N MET A 350 -33.03 -10.03 3.10
CA MET A 350 -33.06 -11.15 4.06
C MET A 350 -33.53 -12.48 3.44
N HIS A 351 -34.03 -12.47 2.23
CA HIS A 351 -34.46 -13.67 1.48
C HIS A 351 -33.46 -14.10 0.42
N GLY A 352 -32.31 -13.40 0.32
CA GLY A 352 -31.26 -13.66 -0.67
C GLY A 352 -31.57 -13.10 -2.06
N ALA A 353 -32.61 -12.27 -2.21
CA ALA A 353 -32.91 -11.59 -3.47
C ALA A 353 -31.98 -10.33 -3.60
N PRO A 354 -31.45 -10.05 -4.81
CA PRO A 354 -30.66 -8.86 -5.03
C PRO A 354 -31.40 -7.58 -4.64
N LEU A 355 -30.71 -6.64 -4.01
CA LEU A 355 -31.24 -5.31 -3.71
C LEU A 355 -31.47 -4.58 -5.04
N ASP A 356 -32.69 -4.15 -5.25
CA ASP A 356 -33.14 -3.46 -6.47
C ASP A 356 -34.22 -2.43 -6.11
N ALA A 357 -33.89 -1.16 -6.10
CA ALA A 357 -34.80 -0.06 -5.81
C ALA A 357 -35.65 0.36 -7.03
N SER A 358 -35.49 -0.29 -8.18
CA SER A 358 -36.36 -0.06 -9.34
C SER A 358 -37.80 -0.42 -9.04
N GLY A 359 -38.73 0.20 -9.73
CA GLY A 359 -40.16 -0.10 -9.55
C GLY A 359 -40.76 0.34 -8.22
N GLY A 360 -40.14 1.28 -7.51
CA GLY A 360 -40.64 1.86 -6.23
C GLY A 360 -40.48 0.94 -5.02
N LYS A 361 -39.63 -0.07 -5.08
CA LYS A 361 -39.26 -0.87 -3.90
C LYS A 361 -38.44 -0.03 -2.91
N SER A 362 -38.65 -0.31 -1.64
CA SER A 362 -37.84 0.25 -0.54
C SER A 362 -37.38 -0.87 0.39
N TYR A 363 -36.25 -0.64 1.04
CA TYR A 363 -35.63 -1.56 2.00
C TYR A 363 -35.49 -0.86 3.34
N ALA A 364 -35.59 -1.64 4.42
CA ALA A 364 -35.39 -1.17 5.78
C ALA A 364 -34.36 -2.06 6.47
N LEU A 365 -33.39 -1.44 7.11
CA LEU A 365 -32.48 -2.08 8.06
C LEU A 365 -32.90 -1.68 9.46
N ILE A 366 -33.24 -2.66 10.29
CA ILE A 366 -33.81 -2.43 11.60
C ILE A 366 -32.85 -2.99 12.65
N PHE A 367 -32.39 -2.14 13.54
CA PHE A 367 -31.62 -2.52 14.73
C PHE A 367 -32.51 -2.39 15.97
N SER A 368 -32.48 -3.43 16.84
CA SER A 368 -32.89 -3.18 18.21
C SER A 368 -31.85 -2.28 18.90
N ARG A 369 -32.23 -1.64 20.01
CA ARG A 369 -31.27 -0.80 20.75
C ARG A 369 -30.05 -1.59 21.23
N GLU A 370 -30.21 -2.88 21.46
CA GLU A 370 -29.16 -3.78 21.96
C GLU A 370 -28.21 -4.24 20.84
N ASP A 371 -28.71 -4.22 19.60
CA ASP A 371 -27.99 -4.66 18.40
C ASP A 371 -27.31 -3.53 17.63
N LEU A 372 -27.42 -2.29 18.11
CA LEU A 372 -26.70 -1.17 17.50
C LEU A 372 -25.18 -1.46 17.52
N PRO A 373 -24.46 -1.12 16.41
CA PRO A 373 -23.03 -1.30 16.34
C PRO A 373 -22.30 -0.64 17.51
N ARG A 374 -21.47 -1.40 18.19
CA ARG A 374 -20.68 -0.91 19.33
C ARG A 374 -19.35 -0.36 18.81
N VAL A 375 -19.15 0.92 18.99
CA VAL A 375 -17.92 1.63 18.61
C VAL A 375 -17.06 1.93 19.84
N LYS A 376 -15.76 2.10 19.63
CA LYS A 376 -14.83 2.56 20.67
C LYS A 376 -15.04 4.05 20.96
N GLU A 377 -14.44 4.54 22.05
CA GLU A 377 -14.47 5.96 22.40
C GLU A 377 -14.01 6.82 21.20
N ASN A 378 -14.75 7.88 20.92
CA ASN A 378 -14.62 8.76 19.76
C ASN A 378 -14.75 8.07 18.38
N GLY A 379 -15.05 6.76 18.35
CA GLY A 379 -15.40 6.07 17.10
C GLY A 379 -16.82 6.39 16.66
N PHE A 380 -17.20 5.87 15.51
CA PHE A 380 -18.55 6.00 14.95
C PHE A 380 -18.89 4.79 14.09
N TRP A 381 -20.15 4.61 13.77
CA TRP A 381 -20.60 3.72 12.72
C TRP A 381 -21.45 4.49 11.70
N SER A 382 -21.41 4.02 10.45
CA SER A 382 -22.23 4.56 9.38
C SER A 382 -22.58 3.49 8.35
N ILE A 383 -23.63 3.77 7.59
CA ILE A 383 -24.11 2.96 6.47
C ILE A 383 -24.11 3.86 5.25
N THR A 384 -23.42 3.45 4.20
CA THR A 384 -23.36 4.12 2.92
C THR A 384 -23.87 3.21 1.85
N MET A 385 -24.72 3.72 0.95
CA MET A 385 -25.24 3.00 -0.19
C MET A 385 -24.46 3.36 -1.45
N TYR A 386 -24.12 2.33 -2.21
CA TYR A 386 -23.43 2.45 -3.49
C TYR A 386 -24.25 1.79 -4.60
N ASP A 387 -24.14 2.30 -5.83
CA ASP A 387 -24.68 1.65 -7.01
C ASP A 387 -23.89 0.39 -7.41
N LEU A 388 -24.44 -0.41 -8.27
CA LEU A 388 -23.79 -1.58 -8.87
C LEU A 388 -23.92 -1.50 -10.41
N PRO A 389 -22.91 -1.93 -11.14
CA PRO A 389 -21.66 -2.59 -10.68
C PRO A 389 -20.55 -1.63 -10.24
N ASP A 390 -20.68 -0.33 -10.46
CA ASP A 390 -19.57 0.65 -10.36
C ASP A 390 -19.16 1.00 -8.93
N GLN A 391 -20.05 0.77 -7.95
CA GLN A 391 -19.82 0.93 -6.51
C GLN A 391 -19.50 2.38 -6.10
N PHE A 392 -20.22 3.34 -6.67
CA PHE A 392 -20.16 4.74 -6.31
C PHE A 392 -21.43 5.20 -5.56
N MET A 393 -21.33 6.34 -4.89
CA MET A 393 -22.48 6.93 -4.19
C MET A 393 -23.57 7.34 -5.18
N VAL A 394 -24.83 7.19 -4.77
CA VAL A 394 -26.00 7.50 -5.59
C VAL A 394 -26.47 8.91 -5.26
N GLU A 395 -26.55 9.78 -6.27
CA GLU A 395 -27.12 11.13 -6.12
C GLU A 395 -28.57 11.04 -5.58
N ASN A 396 -28.88 11.90 -4.60
CA ASN A 396 -30.21 11.93 -4.02
C ASN A 396 -30.62 13.37 -3.64
N PRO A 397 -31.95 13.66 -3.60
CA PRO A 397 -32.46 15.03 -3.40
C PRO A 397 -32.13 15.69 -2.07
N ILE A 398 -31.74 14.90 -1.06
CA ILE A 398 -31.41 15.39 0.28
C ILE A 398 -29.90 15.51 0.50
N ASN A 399 -29.06 15.19 -0.52
CA ASN A 399 -27.61 15.20 -0.44
C ASN A 399 -27.03 14.46 0.77
N ARG A 400 -27.69 13.36 1.17
CA ARG A 400 -27.26 12.53 2.30
C ARG A 400 -26.74 11.19 1.80
N TYR A 401 -25.48 10.92 2.05
CA TYR A 401 -24.77 9.74 1.51
C TYR A 401 -24.34 8.76 2.61
N SER A 402 -24.46 9.16 3.87
CA SER A 402 -24.13 8.34 5.04
C SER A 402 -25.22 8.50 6.10
N LEU A 403 -25.59 7.40 6.76
CA LEU A 403 -26.49 7.34 7.90
C LEU A 403 -25.80 6.58 9.03
N GLY A 404 -25.85 7.07 10.27
CA GLY A 404 -25.19 6.40 11.39
C GLY A 404 -25.53 6.99 12.75
N ASP A 405 -24.69 6.71 13.73
CA ASP A 405 -24.86 7.19 15.12
C ASP A 405 -24.74 8.71 15.27
N ARG A 406 -24.20 9.40 14.25
CA ARG A 406 -24.05 10.86 14.22
C ARG A 406 -25.15 11.54 13.39
N THR A 407 -26.10 10.78 12.85
CA THR A 407 -27.23 11.30 12.06
C THR A 407 -28.37 11.72 12.96
N ASN A 408 -28.88 12.95 12.78
CA ASN A 408 -30.03 13.50 13.47
C ASN A 408 -31.37 13.22 12.77
#